data_f4a1fdb2eb1256372c9f10ff2328b3a3
#
_entry.id   f4a1fdb2eb1256372c9f10ff2328b3a3
#
_cell.length_a   1.000
_cell.length_b   1.000
_cell.length_c   1.000
_cell.angle_alpha   90.00
_cell.angle_beta   90.00
_cell.angle_gamma   90.00
#
_symmetry.space_group_name_H-M   'P 1'
#
loop_
_entity.id
_entity.type
_entity.pdbx_description
1 polymer ?
#
loop_
_entity_poly.entity_id
_entity_poly.type
_entity_poly.pdbx_seq_one_letter_code
_entity_poly.pdbx_strand_id
1 'polypeptide(L)'
;LICLSGKKITYDSLVVCPGIQLDWNKIEGLKDNLGKNDVSCNYSYESAPYTWEMIKNMKKGTAVFTNPSSPIKCGGAPHKIMYLACDYWQKQGVLDQIKVHYVSGAGVIFGVKEYAETLKGMLEKYKIITHFQSDTYKIDGEGKTLYFRTKLNKDQLAENFKSSN
;
A
#
# COMPACT_ATOMS: atom_id res chain seq x y z
N LEU A 1 24.81 -24.05 -13.17
CA LEU A 1 24.69 -23.02 -12.15
C LEU A 1 26.01 -22.86 -11.40
N ILE A 2 26.43 -21.64 -11.14
CA ILE A 2 27.62 -21.34 -10.34
C ILE A 2 27.17 -20.55 -9.11
N CYS A 3 27.41 -21.08 -7.93
CA CYS A 3 27.13 -20.39 -6.66
C CYS A 3 28.19 -19.32 -6.37
N LEU A 4 27.89 -18.35 -5.50
CA LEU A 4 28.85 -17.32 -5.06
C LEU A 4 30.12 -17.95 -4.43
N SER A 5 30.00 -19.14 -3.82
CA SER A 5 31.15 -19.92 -3.33
C SER A 5 32.00 -20.54 -4.42
N GLY A 6 31.72 -20.38 -5.71
CA GLY A 6 32.36 -21.00 -6.84
C GLY A 6 31.93 -22.44 -7.11
N LYS A 7 31.07 -23.03 -6.27
CA LYS A 7 30.55 -24.39 -6.47
C LYS A 7 29.72 -24.47 -7.73
N LYS A 8 30.03 -25.43 -8.61
CA LYS A 8 29.23 -25.73 -9.81
C LYS A 8 28.19 -26.80 -9.48
N ILE A 9 26.94 -26.57 -9.90
CA ILE A 9 25.86 -27.52 -9.79
C ILE A 9 25.38 -27.82 -11.20
N THR A 10 25.41 -29.10 -11.59
CA THR A 10 24.81 -29.61 -12.83
C THR A 10 23.31 -29.89 -12.57
N TYR A 11 22.50 -29.79 -13.59
CA TYR A 11 21.06 -30.05 -13.50
C TYR A 11 20.52 -30.45 -14.88
N ASP A 12 19.48 -31.25 -14.90
CA ASP A 12 18.73 -31.60 -16.12
C ASP A 12 17.62 -30.56 -16.40
N SER A 13 17.02 -30.02 -15.33
CA SER A 13 16.04 -28.94 -15.41
C SER A 13 16.30 -27.93 -14.32
N LEU A 14 16.14 -26.63 -14.63
CA LEU A 14 16.31 -25.50 -13.70
C LEU A 14 15.03 -24.71 -13.57
N VAL A 15 14.52 -24.57 -12.35
CA VAL A 15 13.40 -23.66 -12.03
C VAL A 15 13.97 -22.42 -11.34
N VAL A 16 13.70 -21.23 -11.92
CA VAL A 16 14.24 -19.96 -11.44
C VAL A 16 13.10 -19.11 -10.87
N CYS A 17 13.02 -19.03 -9.55
CA CYS A 17 11.97 -18.31 -8.83
C CYS A 17 12.56 -17.32 -7.80
N PRO A 18 13.28 -16.27 -8.22
CA PRO A 18 14.02 -15.38 -7.31
C PRO A 18 13.12 -14.39 -6.56
N GLY A 19 11.84 -14.31 -6.93
CA GLY A 19 10.90 -13.32 -6.40
C GLY A 19 11.11 -11.93 -7.00
N ILE A 20 10.65 -10.90 -6.27
CA ILE A 20 10.76 -9.50 -6.67
C ILE A 20 11.53 -8.70 -5.62
N GLN A 21 12.15 -7.61 -6.06
CA GLN A 21 12.81 -6.64 -5.20
C GLN A 21 11.87 -5.45 -4.95
N LEU A 22 11.92 -4.89 -3.74
CA LEU A 22 11.21 -3.67 -3.39
C LEU A 22 12.02 -2.46 -3.88
N ASP A 23 11.42 -1.65 -4.74
CA ASP A 23 12.08 -0.51 -5.38
C ASP A 23 11.51 0.80 -4.81
N TRP A 24 11.99 1.15 -3.61
CA TRP A 24 11.53 2.34 -2.89
C TRP A 24 11.80 3.65 -3.64
N ASN A 25 12.82 3.67 -4.51
CA ASN A 25 13.23 4.88 -5.23
C ASN A 25 12.27 5.26 -6.38
N LYS A 26 11.35 4.37 -6.76
CA LYS A 26 10.36 4.67 -7.82
C LYS A 26 9.28 5.65 -7.39
N ILE A 27 9.12 5.85 -6.08
CA ILE A 27 8.22 6.86 -5.53
C ILE A 27 9.09 7.91 -4.85
N GLU A 28 9.07 9.15 -5.36
CA GLU A 28 9.86 10.26 -4.82
C GLU A 28 9.56 10.46 -3.34
N GLY A 29 10.59 10.54 -2.51
CA GLY A 29 10.48 10.74 -1.07
C GLY A 29 10.09 9.51 -0.25
N LEU A 30 9.66 8.38 -0.86
CA LEU A 30 9.26 7.20 -0.11
C LEU A 30 10.41 6.63 0.71
N LYS A 31 11.57 6.39 0.10
CA LYS A 31 12.73 5.79 0.77
C LYS A 31 13.17 6.60 1.98
N ASP A 32 13.22 7.91 1.84
CA ASP A 32 13.71 8.83 2.87
C ASP A 32 12.74 8.99 4.05
N ASN A 33 11.46 8.67 3.83
CA ASN A 33 10.43 8.77 4.86
C ASN A 33 10.00 7.41 5.43
N LEU A 34 10.45 6.30 4.86
CA LEU A 34 10.05 4.97 5.29
C LEU A 34 10.45 4.69 6.75
N GLY A 35 9.48 4.33 7.59
CA GLY A 35 9.65 4.08 9.01
C GLY A 35 9.68 5.36 9.89
N LYS A 36 9.36 6.53 9.32
CA LYS A 36 9.22 7.82 10.03
C LYS A 36 8.19 8.71 9.33
N ASN A 37 7.90 9.87 9.91
CA ASN A 37 6.99 10.88 9.33
C ASN A 37 5.61 10.32 8.91
N ASP A 38 5.09 9.32 9.64
CA ASP A 38 3.85 8.60 9.37
C ASP A 38 3.80 7.93 7.99
N VAL A 39 4.96 7.51 7.49
CA VAL A 39 5.12 6.76 6.25
C VAL A 39 5.71 5.38 6.54
N SER A 40 5.03 4.33 6.11
CA SER A 40 5.47 2.96 6.35
C SER A 40 5.11 2.00 5.20
N CYS A 41 5.66 0.81 5.27
CA CYS A 41 5.32 -0.29 4.38
C CYS A 41 5.42 -1.62 5.13
N ASN A 42 4.35 -2.40 5.10
CA ASN A 42 4.29 -3.72 5.74
C ASN A 42 4.95 -4.85 4.92
N TYR A 43 5.51 -4.56 3.76
CA TYR A 43 6.33 -5.50 2.99
C TYR A 43 7.77 -5.61 3.48
N SER A 44 8.27 -4.63 4.23
CA SER A 44 9.59 -4.66 4.85
C SER A 44 9.46 -5.11 6.29
N TYR A 45 10.31 -6.07 6.68
CA TYR A 45 10.38 -6.55 8.07
C TYR A 45 10.72 -5.40 9.03
N GLU A 46 11.64 -4.53 8.62
CA GLU A 46 12.12 -3.40 9.43
C GLU A 46 11.03 -2.34 9.64
N SER A 47 10.16 -2.11 8.63
CA SER A 47 9.13 -1.06 8.72
C SER A 47 7.76 -1.57 9.20
N ALA A 48 7.52 -2.89 9.17
CA ALA A 48 6.24 -3.46 9.58
C ALA A 48 5.85 -3.15 11.03
N PRO A 49 6.76 -3.17 12.03
CA PRO A 49 6.44 -2.75 13.40
C PRO A 49 5.96 -1.31 13.47
N TYR A 50 6.57 -0.40 12.71
CA TYR A 50 6.14 1.00 12.65
C TYR A 50 4.75 1.15 12.04
N THR A 51 4.40 0.35 11.03
CA THR A 51 3.03 0.32 10.49
C THR A 51 2.00 0.02 11.59
N TRP A 52 2.29 -0.95 12.46
CA TRP A 52 1.42 -1.27 13.58
C TRP A 52 1.33 -0.14 14.61
N GLU A 53 2.46 0.50 14.94
CA GLU A 53 2.47 1.64 15.86
C GLU A 53 1.63 2.80 15.32
N MET A 54 1.72 3.12 14.03
CA MET A 54 0.89 4.13 13.38
C MET A 54 -0.60 3.80 13.50
N ILE A 55 -0.99 2.56 13.17
CA ILE A 55 -2.39 2.10 13.25
C ILE A 55 -2.90 2.19 14.69
N LYS A 56 -2.13 1.68 15.66
CA LYS A 56 -2.48 1.64 17.08
C LYS A 56 -2.69 3.03 17.68
N ASN A 57 -1.85 3.97 17.29
CA ASN A 57 -1.83 5.32 17.87
C ASN A 57 -2.79 6.29 17.17
N MET A 58 -3.23 6.00 15.96
CA MET A 58 -4.14 6.86 15.21
C MET A 58 -5.53 6.89 15.85
N LYS A 59 -6.03 8.11 16.14
CA LYS A 59 -7.35 8.33 16.73
C LYS A 59 -8.27 9.17 15.85
N LYS A 60 -7.73 9.96 14.95
CA LYS A 60 -8.45 10.83 14.00
C LYS A 60 -7.56 11.19 12.81
N GLY A 61 -8.14 11.77 11.77
CA GLY A 61 -7.42 12.30 10.62
C GLY A 61 -7.58 11.43 9.37
N THR A 62 -6.58 11.42 8.48
CA THR A 62 -6.64 10.73 7.19
C THR A 62 -5.61 9.60 7.13
N ALA A 63 -6.07 8.39 6.87
CA ALA A 63 -5.22 7.23 6.58
C ALA A 63 -5.26 6.90 5.09
N VAL A 64 -4.10 6.79 4.44
CA VAL A 64 -4.01 6.46 3.02
C VAL A 64 -3.27 5.14 2.85
N PHE A 65 -3.92 4.17 2.22
CA PHE A 65 -3.34 2.90 1.83
C PHE A 65 -3.10 2.88 0.33
N THR A 66 -1.95 2.37 -0.10
CA THR A 66 -1.56 2.39 -1.51
C THR A 66 -1.33 0.99 -2.07
N ASN A 67 -1.67 0.82 -3.35
CA ASN A 67 -1.37 -0.38 -4.14
C ASN A 67 -0.82 0.06 -5.50
N PRO A 68 0.48 -0.07 -5.76
CA PRO A 68 1.07 0.38 -7.01
C PRO A 68 0.62 -0.47 -8.20
N SER A 69 0.70 0.08 -9.43
CA SER A 69 0.47 -0.67 -10.68
C SER A 69 1.63 -1.57 -11.07
N SER A 70 2.78 -1.47 -10.40
CA SER A 70 3.95 -2.35 -10.61
C SER A 70 3.66 -3.78 -10.14
N PRO A 71 4.45 -4.78 -10.58
CA PRO A 71 4.35 -6.13 -10.06
C PRO A 71 4.46 -6.15 -8.52
N ILE A 72 3.56 -6.89 -7.88
CA ILE A 72 3.50 -7.05 -6.42
C ILE A 72 3.58 -8.53 -6.05
N LYS A 73 4.02 -8.85 -4.83
CA LYS A 73 4.14 -10.24 -4.37
C LYS A 73 2.78 -10.89 -4.10
N CYS A 74 1.85 -10.14 -3.56
CA CYS A 74 0.53 -10.64 -3.16
C CYS A 74 -0.54 -9.61 -3.46
N GLY A 75 -1.46 -9.90 -4.36
CA GLY A 75 -2.58 -9.02 -4.73
C GLY A 75 -3.51 -8.67 -3.57
N GLY A 76 -3.54 -9.49 -2.52
CA GLY A 76 -4.36 -9.26 -1.34
C GLY A 76 -3.70 -8.41 -0.23
N ALA A 77 -2.38 -8.26 -0.23
CA ALA A 77 -1.68 -7.61 0.88
C ALA A 77 -2.03 -6.12 1.06
N PRO A 78 -2.15 -5.31 0.00
CA PRO A 78 -2.45 -3.88 0.15
C PRO A 78 -3.79 -3.61 0.82
N HIS A 79 -4.85 -4.31 0.43
CA HIS A 79 -6.16 -4.12 1.05
C HIS A 79 -6.33 -4.91 2.35
N LYS A 80 -5.56 -5.98 2.57
CA LYS A 80 -5.60 -6.73 3.82
C LYS A 80 -5.19 -5.86 5.02
N ILE A 81 -4.06 -5.15 4.92
CA ILE A 81 -3.62 -4.26 6.00
C ILE A 81 -4.62 -3.13 6.24
N MET A 82 -5.24 -2.61 5.18
CA MET A 82 -6.29 -1.59 5.28
C MET A 82 -7.50 -2.10 6.07
N TYR A 83 -8.03 -3.28 5.74
CA TYR A 83 -9.18 -3.83 6.45
C TYR A 83 -8.86 -4.20 7.89
N LEU A 84 -7.66 -4.71 8.17
CA LEU A 84 -7.22 -4.98 9.54
C LEU A 84 -7.11 -3.70 10.38
N ALA A 85 -6.63 -2.62 9.78
CA ALA A 85 -6.58 -1.31 10.42
C ALA A 85 -8.00 -0.79 10.71
N CYS A 86 -8.91 -0.84 9.74
CA CYS A 86 -10.31 -0.44 9.91
C CYS A 86 -11.01 -1.25 11.00
N ASP A 87 -10.83 -2.57 11.03
CA ASP A 87 -11.39 -3.44 12.07
C ASP A 87 -10.86 -3.06 13.47
N TYR A 88 -9.55 -2.81 13.56
CA TYR A 88 -8.95 -2.34 14.82
C TYR A 88 -9.54 -1.00 15.25
N TRP A 89 -9.60 0.00 14.37
CA TRP A 89 -10.18 1.32 14.68
C TRP A 89 -11.66 1.26 15.02
N GLN A 90 -12.42 0.36 14.37
CA GLN A 90 -13.82 0.10 14.72
C GLN A 90 -13.95 -0.44 16.13
N LYS A 91 -13.13 -1.44 16.49
CA LYS A 91 -13.09 -2.01 17.85
C LYS A 91 -12.67 -1.00 18.93
N GLN A 92 -11.83 -0.02 18.54
CA GLN A 92 -11.43 1.07 19.44
C GLN A 92 -12.46 2.22 19.48
N GLY A 93 -13.52 2.19 18.67
CA GLY A 93 -14.53 3.23 18.61
C GLY A 93 -14.07 4.55 17.99
N VAL A 94 -12.98 4.52 17.19
CA VAL A 94 -12.40 5.74 16.59
C VAL A 94 -12.53 5.81 15.06
N LEU A 95 -13.02 4.76 14.41
CA LEU A 95 -13.07 4.68 12.94
C LEU A 95 -13.83 5.85 12.30
N ASP A 96 -14.93 6.31 12.90
CA ASP A 96 -15.71 7.43 12.35
C ASP A 96 -14.96 8.78 12.37
N GLN A 97 -13.86 8.87 13.09
CA GLN A 97 -12.99 10.05 13.12
C GLN A 97 -11.80 9.93 12.11
N ILE A 98 -11.71 8.80 11.41
CA ILE A 98 -10.61 8.50 10.48
C ILE A 98 -11.17 8.39 9.06
N LYS A 99 -10.73 9.27 8.16
CA LYS A 99 -11.02 9.14 6.73
C LYS A 99 -10.04 8.15 6.12
N VAL A 100 -10.54 7.03 5.62
CA VAL A 100 -9.71 5.99 5.02
C VAL A 100 -9.76 6.10 3.50
N HIS A 101 -8.61 6.26 2.87
CA HIS A 101 -8.44 6.29 1.43
C HIS A 101 -7.64 5.09 0.95
N TYR A 102 -8.02 4.55 -0.22
CA TYR A 102 -7.31 3.50 -0.92
C TYR A 102 -6.94 3.96 -2.32
N VAL A 103 -5.66 4.20 -2.57
CA VAL A 103 -5.12 4.62 -3.87
C VAL A 103 -4.54 3.38 -4.55
N SER A 104 -5.09 2.97 -5.68
CA SER A 104 -4.71 1.74 -6.36
C SER A 104 -4.47 1.95 -7.85
N GLY A 105 -3.32 1.50 -8.35
CA GLY A 105 -3.02 1.41 -9.76
C GLY A 105 -3.88 0.40 -10.53
N ALA A 106 -4.51 -0.56 -9.82
CA ALA A 106 -5.48 -1.48 -10.38
C ALA A 106 -6.85 -0.81 -10.59
N GLY A 107 -7.63 -1.33 -11.55
CA GLY A 107 -9.01 -0.85 -11.81
C GLY A 107 -10.07 -1.47 -10.91
N VAL A 108 -9.69 -2.46 -10.08
CA VAL A 108 -10.59 -3.22 -9.21
C VAL A 108 -9.89 -3.53 -7.90
N ILE A 109 -10.68 -3.84 -6.85
CA ILE A 109 -10.11 -4.17 -5.54
C ILE A 109 -9.35 -5.50 -5.55
N PHE A 110 -9.77 -6.44 -6.39
CA PHE A 110 -9.12 -7.75 -6.53
C PHE A 110 -9.41 -8.38 -7.90
N GLY A 111 -8.46 -9.18 -8.43
CA GLY A 111 -8.55 -9.75 -9.77
C GLY A 111 -9.51 -10.93 -9.92
N VAL A 112 -9.92 -11.59 -8.82
CA VAL A 112 -10.90 -12.67 -8.82
C VAL A 112 -12.26 -12.10 -8.49
N LYS A 113 -13.21 -12.19 -9.45
CA LYS A 113 -14.50 -11.50 -9.41
C LYS A 113 -15.32 -11.84 -8.16
N GLU A 114 -15.41 -13.11 -7.81
CA GLU A 114 -16.19 -13.61 -6.67
C GLU A 114 -15.67 -13.02 -5.34
N TYR A 115 -14.35 -12.91 -5.19
CA TYR A 115 -13.74 -12.30 -4.02
C TYR A 115 -13.86 -10.77 -4.05
N ALA A 116 -13.78 -10.16 -5.25
CA ALA A 116 -13.93 -8.72 -5.41
C ALA A 116 -15.29 -8.21 -4.92
N GLU A 117 -16.38 -8.98 -5.17
CA GLU A 117 -17.72 -8.60 -4.69
C GLU A 117 -17.79 -8.57 -3.15
N THR A 118 -17.25 -9.61 -2.50
CA THR A 118 -17.17 -9.62 -1.02
C THR A 118 -16.33 -8.46 -0.48
N LEU A 119 -15.19 -8.18 -1.13
CA LEU A 119 -14.28 -7.10 -0.72
C LEU A 119 -14.89 -5.70 -0.95
N LYS A 120 -15.74 -5.51 -1.97
CA LYS A 120 -16.51 -4.28 -2.15
C LYS A 120 -17.46 -4.01 -0.98
N GLY A 121 -18.17 -5.04 -0.49
CA GLY A 121 -19.00 -4.91 0.71
C GLY A 121 -18.20 -4.44 1.93
N MET A 122 -16.92 -4.82 2.03
CA MET A 122 -16.04 -4.33 3.11
C MET A 122 -15.62 -2.87 2.90
N LEU A 123 -15.42 -2.40 1.65
CA LEU A 123 -15.18 -0.99 1.35
C LEU A 123 -16.35 -0.13 1.83
N GLU A 124 -17.58 -0.56 1.54
CA GLU A 124 -18.81 0.12 1.97
C GLU A 124 -18.97 0.11 3.49
N LYS A 125 -18.79 -1.06 4.11
CA LYS A 125 -18.87 -1.23 5.58
C LYS A 125 -17.98 -0.25 6.33
N TYR A 126 -16.73 -0.07 5.87
CA TYR A 126 -15.76 0.82 6.52
C TYR A 126 -15.73 2.23 5.92
N LYS A 127 -16.65 2.55 5.00
CA LYS A 127 -16.75 3.86 4.32
C LYS A 127 -15.42 4.30 3.67
N ILE A 128 -14.71 3.34 3.04
CA ILE A 128 -13.41 3.57 2.43
C ILE A 128 -13.58 4.31 1.09
N ILE A 129 -12.85 5.39 0.91
CA ILE A 129 -12.83 6.17 -0.33
C ILE A 129 -11.78 5.58 -1.26
N THR A 130 -12.19 5.09 -2.42
CA THR A 130 -11.30 4.42 -3.36
C THR A 130 -10.92 5.33 -4.53
N HIS A 131 -9.63 5.27 -4.91
CA HIS A 131 -9.05 5.92 -6.07
C HIS A 131 -8.41 4.83 -6.93
N PHE A 132 -9.23 4.18 -7.76
CA PHE A 132 -8.75 3.17 -8.71
C PHE A 132 -8.06 3.79 -9.91
N GLN A 133 -7.24 3.00 -10.61
CA GLN A 133 -6.42 3.42 -11.73
C GLN A 133 -5.52 4.62 -11.40
N SER A 134 -5.08 4.69 -10.17
CA SER A 134 -4.32 5.80 -9.62
C SER A 134 -3.00 5.32 -9.03
N ASP A 135 -1.90 5.89 -9.48
CA ASP A 135 -0.56 5.55 -9.01
C ASP A 135 0.06 6.67 -8.17
N THR A 136 0.51 6.32 -6.98
CA THR A 136 1.33 7.21 -6.14
C THR A 136 2.70 7.40 -6.79
N TYR A 137 3.15 8.64 -6.92
CA TYR A 137 4.46 8.95 -7.51
C TYR A 137 5.38 9.76 -6.59
N LYS A 138 4.83 10.41 -5.54
CA LYS A 138 5.60 11.22 -4.59
C LYS A 138 4.97 11.19 -3.21
N ILE A 139 5.81 11.21 -2.19
CA ILE A 139 5.44 11.34 -0.78
C ILE A 139 6.28 12.46 -0.18
N ASP A 140 5.62 13.44 0.43
CA ASP A 140 6.20 14.44 1.31
C ASP A 140 5.81 14.07 2.75
N GLY A 141 6.70 13.38 3.45
CA GLY A 141 6.41 12.92 4.80
C GLY A 141 6.38 14.03 5.83
N GLU A 142 7.20 15.08 5.67
CA GLU A 142 7.21 16.25 6.56
C GLU A 142 5.96 17.10 6.35
N GLY A 143 5.59 17.36 5.10
CA GLY A 143 4.37 18.06 4.72
C GLY A 143 3.11 17.22 4.81
N LYS A 144 3.19 15.93 5.24
CA LYS A 144 2.07 15.00 5.37
C LYS A 144 1.23 14.90 4.09
N THR A 145 1.89 14.89 2.93
CA THR A 145 1.21 14.94 1.63
C THR A 145 1.61 13.76 0.76
N LEU A 146 0.61 13.06 0.22
CA LEU A 146 0.77 12.03 -0.79
C LEU A 146 0.26 12.55 -2.14
N TYR A 147 1.02 12.34 -3.19
CA TYR A 147 0.71 12.74 -4.55
C TYR A 147 0.47 11.50 -5.41
N PHE A 148 -0.64 11.48 -6.13
CA PHE A 148 -0.95 10.41 -7.07
C PHE A 148 -1.53 10.94 -8.39
N ARG A 149 -1.48 10.13 -9.44
CA ARG A 149 -2.02 10.43 -10.77
C ARG A 149 -3.05 9.39 -11.15
N THR A 150 -4.21 9.85 -11.60
CA THR A 150 -5.28 8.99 -12.11
C THR A 150 -5.14 8.82 -13.63
N LYS A 151 -5.19 7.58 -14.11
CA LYS A 151 -5.04 7.25 -15.55
C LYS A 151 -6.25 7.67 -16.39
N LEU A 152 -7.42 7.84 -15.74
CA LEU A 152 -8.68 8.16 -16.42
C LEU A 152 -8.72 9.55 -17.05
N ASN A 153 -7.91 10.49 -16.55
CA ASN A 153 -7.81 11.84 -17.11
C ASN A 153 -6.33 12.23 -17.17
N LYS A 154 -5.77 12.29 -18.40
CA LYS A 154 -4.37 12.73 -18.60
C LYS A 154 -4.11 14.16 -18.13
N ASP A 155 -5.15 14.95 -17.92
CA ASP A 155 -5.09 16.38 -17.58
C ASP A 155 -5.56 16.70 -16.14
N GLN A 156 -5.97 15.73 -15.34
CA GLN A 156 -6.29 15.98 -13.93
C GLN A 156 -5.03 15.91 -13.07
N LEU A 157 -4.69 17.08 -12.56
CA LEU A 157 -3.66 17.33 -11.56
C LEU A 157 -3.84 16.41 -10.35
N ALA A 158 -2.70 16.00 -9.79
CA ALA A 158 -2.61 15.23 -8.58
C ALA A 158 -3.52 15.77 -7.46
N GLU A 159 -4.44 14.96 -6.98
CA GLU A 159 -5.10 15.24 -5.72
C GLU A 159 -4.08 15.04 -4.59
N ASN A 160 -3.97 16.03 -3.73
CA ASN A 160 -3.05 16.00 -2.61
C ASN A 160 -3.83 15.67 -1.36
N PHE A 161 -3.49 14.55 -0.70
CA PHE A 161 -3.98 14.28 0.63
C PHE A 161 -3.07 14.94 1.65
N LYS A 162 -3.59 15.98 2.31
CA LYS A 162 -2.96 16.53 3.50
C LYS A 162 -3.61 15.87 4.71
N SER A 163 -2.84 15.18 5.52
CA SER A 163 -3.31 14.69 6.81
C SER A 163 -3.55 15.93 7.69
N SER A 164 -4.80 16.15 8.09
CA SER A 164 -5.13 17.14 9.11
C SER A 164 -4.76 16.56 10.48
N ASN A 165 -3.92 17.28 11.21
CA ASN A 165 -3.64 17.01 12.63
C ASN A 165 -4.92 17.09 13.48
#